data_d37a2e5b7b409128e26b3db3b3666b1f
#
_entry.id   d37a2e5b7b409128e26b3db3b3666b1f
#
_cell.length_a   1.000
_cell.length_b   1.000
_cell.length_c   1.000
_cell.angle_alpha   90.00
_cell.angle_beta   90.00
_cell.angle_gamma   90.00
#
_symmetry.space_group_name_H-M   'P 1'
#
loop_
_entity.id
_entity.type
_entity.pdbx_description
1 polymer ?
#
loop_
_entity_poly.entity_id
_entity_poly.type
_entity_poly.pdbx_seq_one_letter_code
_entity_poly.pdbx_strand_id
1 'polypeptide(L)'
;MALLHEHAHHDLSGAHLVSGARDVLEAQGELWTEMRADVFAALSACERPASAYDIAESVGKVREKRVAANSVYRILDLFVRTNLARRVESANAYLANPHPGCRHDCIFLICDACGQATHIDDDRLTGALRDAANAAGFAEVRPVVELRGLCGACSND
;
A
#
# COMPACT_ATOMS: atom_id res chain seq x y z
N MET A 1 -4.14 28.30 19.02
CA MET A 1 -3.17 28.23 17.88
C MET A 1 -2.60 26.81 17.87
N ALA A 2 -3.25 25.91 17.16
CA ALA A 2 -2.84 24.51 17.07
C ALA A 2 -1.73 24.44 16.03
N LEU A 3 -0.53 24.06 16.46
CA LEU A 3 0.59 23.74 15.60
C LEU A 3 0.20 22.49 14.78
N LEU A 4 -0.08 22.71 13.51
CA LEU A 4 -0.13 21.67 12.52
C LEU A 4 1.26 21.01 12.51
N HIS A 5 1.40 19.84 13.09
CA HIS A 5 2.52 18.96 12.85
C HIS A 5 2.35 18.44 11.41
N GLU A 6 2.80 19.25 10.49
CA GLU A 6 3.06 18.85 9.12
C GLU A 6 4.24 17.89 9.17
N HIS A 7 3.95 16.59 9.32
CA HIS A 7 4.93 15.57 9.05
C HIS A 7 5.19 15.62 7.54
N ALA A 8 6.27 16.29 7.16
CA ALA A 8 6.79 16.24 5.80
C ALA A 8 7.24 14.80 5.54
N HIS A 9 6.31 13.94 5.14
CA HIS A 9 6.63 12.61 4.67
C HIS A 9 7.26 12.77 3.28
N HIS A 10 8.57 12.54 3.20
CA HIS A 10 9.23 12.42 1.91
C HIS A 10 8.80 11.10 1.29
N ASP A 11 8.03 11.17 0.22
CA ASP A 11 7.71 10.02 -0.61
C ASP A 11 9.03 9.42 -1.14
N LEU A 12 9.33 8.20 -0.73
CA LEU A 12 10.44 7.46 -1.28
C LEU A 12 10.04 6.92 -2.64
N SER A 13 10.93 6.99 -3.61
CA SER A 13 10.70 6.46 -4.96
C SER A 13 11.93 5.72 -5.49
N GLY A 14 11.71 4.85 -6.45
CA GLY A 14 12.79 4.13 -7.13
C GLY A 14 13.68 3.32 -6.18
N ALA A 15 14.99 3.43 -6.37
CA ALA A 15 15.98 2.66 -5.60
C ALA A 15 15.95 2.97 -4.09
N HIS A 16 15.60 4.20 -3.69
CA HIS A 16 15.48 4.57 -2.28
C HIS A 16 14.29 3.88 -1.61
N LEU A 17 13.18 3.72 -2.33
CA LEU A 17 12.03 2.99 -1.82
C LEU A 17 12.35 1.50 -1.62
N VAL A 18 13.05 0.89 -2.58
CA VAL A 18 13.47 -0.53 -2.48
C VAL A 18 14.43 -0.73 -1.30
N SER A 19 15.41 0.16 -1.12
CA SER A 19 16.34 0.10 0.01
C SER A 19 15.62 0.26 1.34
N GLY A 20 14.73 1.26 1.47
CA GLY A 20 13.94 1.48 2.67
C GLY A 20 13.02 0.30 3.00
N ALA A 21 12.42 -0.30 1.98
CA ALA A 21 11.58 -1.49 2.15
C ALA A 21 12.39 -2.69 2.66
N ARG A 22 13.58 -2.91 2.11
CA ARG A 22 14.50 -3.94 2.58
C ARG A 22 14.85 -3.75 4.04
N ASP A 23 15.27 -2.56 4.43
CA ASP A 23 15.68 -2.24 5.80
C ASP A 23 14.53 -2.49 6.78
N VAL A 24 13.31 -2.09 6.44
CA VAL A 24 12.11 -2.33 7.26
C VAL A 24 11.80 -3.83 7.39
N LEU A 25 11.92 -4.59 6.31
CA LEU A 25 11.65 -6.04 6.33
C LEU A 25 12.69 -6.77 7.18
N GLU A 26 13.96 -6.49 6.97
CA GLU A 26 15.06 -7.11 7.71
C GLU A 26 15.04 -6.75 9.21
N ALA A 27 14.65 -5.52 9.56
CA ALA A 27 14.46 -5.09 10.95
C ALA A 27 13.34 -5.86 11.68
N GLN A 28 12.42 -6.48 10.94
CA GLN A 28 11.35 -7.34 11.48
C GLN A 28 11.74 -8.83 11.50
N GLY A 29 12.99 -9.15 11.20
CA GLY A 29 13.51 -10.52 11.21
C GLY A 29 13.19 -11.34 9.97
N GLU A 30 12.69 -10.69 8.91
CA GLU A 30 12.37 -11.33 7.64
C GLU A 30 13.50 -11.19 6.63
N LEU A 31 13.73 -12.21 5.82
CA LEU A 31 14.77 -12.20 4.80
C LEU A 31 14.35 -11.42 3.56
N TRP A 32 15.22 -10.57 3.04
CA TRP A 32 15.06 -9.94 1.74
C TRP A 32 15.60 -10.85 0.63
N THR A 33 14.74 -11.73 0.11
CA THR A 33 15.12 -12.65 -0.97
C THR A 33 14.99 -12.00 -2.35
N GLU A 34 15.68 -12.56 -3.36
CA GLU A 34 15.55 -12.07 -4.75
C GLU A 34 14.09 -12.04 -5.24
N MET A 35 13.31 -13.08 -4.91
CA MET A 35 11.89 -13.12 -5.29
C MET A 35 11.09 -12.00 -4.62
N ARG A 36 11.37 -11.69 -3.34
CA ARG A 36 10.73 -10.59 -2.63
C ARG A 36 11.14 -9.25 -3.23
N ALA A 37 12.41 -9.09 -3.62
CA ALA A 37 12.91 -7.91 -4.30
C ALA A 37 12.19 -7.67 -5.63
N ASP A 38 12.05 -8.73 -6.45
CA ASP A 38 11.39 -8.62 -7.75
C ASP A 38 9.90 -8.31 -7.63
N VAL A 39 9.21 -8.95 -6.67
CA VAL A 39 7.80 -8.66 -6.38
C VAL A 39 7.63 -7.21 -5.91
N PHE A 40 8.51 -6.72 -5.03
CA PHE A 40 8.46 -5.34 -4.57
C PHE A 40 8.76 -4.34 -5.68
N ALA A 41 9.76 -4.61 -6.52
CA ALA A 41 10.08 -3.78 -7.69
C ALA A 41 8.91 -3.70 -8.68
N ALA A 42 8.29 -4.84 -8.99
CA ALA A 42 7.11 -4.90 -9.85
C ALA A 42 5.93 -4.10 -9.26
N LEU A 43 5.68 -4.24 -7.96
CA LEU A 43 4.62 -3.50 -7.26
C LEU A 43 4.89 -1.99 -7.25
N SER A 44 6.14 -1.59 -6.99
CA SER A 44 6.55 -0.18 -6.93
C SER A 44 6.47 0.54 -8.28
N ALA A 45 6.55 -0.22 -9.38
CA ALA A 45 6.41 0.31 -10.72
C ALA A 45 4.94 0.54 -11.14
N CYS A 46 3.98 0.08 -10.34
CA CYS A 46 2.56 0.22 -10.65
C CYS A 46 2.04 1.59 -10.20
N GLU A 47 1.48 2.34 -11.14
CA GLU A 47 0.79 3.62 -10.85
C GLU A 47 -0.65 3.41 -10.37
N ARG A 48 -1.18 2.20 -10.49
CA ARG A 48 -2.52 1.79 -10.09
C ARG A 48 -2.44 0.54 -9.23
N PRO A 49 -3.47 0.26 -8.42
CA PRO A 49 -3.53 -1.00 -7.71
C PRO A 49 -3.39 -2.19 -8.64
N ALA A 50 -2.48 -3.10 -8.33
CA ALA A 50 -2.19 -4.28 -9.14
C ALA A 50 -2.57 -5.56 -8.40
N SER A 51 -3.18 -6.50 -9.11
CA SER A 51 -3.49 -7.81 -8.56
C SER A 51 -2.22 -8.66 -8.41
N ALA A 52 -2.28 -9.72 -7.61
CA ALA A 52 -1.18 -10.66 -7.51
C ALA A 52 -0.90 -11.38 -8.84
N TYR A 53 -1.90 -11.50 -9.71
CA TYR A 53 -1.72 -12.05 -11.05
C TYR A 53 -0.92 -11.11 -11.95
N ASP A 54 -1.22 -9.81 -11.94
CA ASP A 54 -0.49 -8.81 -12.71
C ASP A 54 0.97 -8.73 -12.27
N ILE A 55 1.20 -8.78 -10.96
CA ILE A 55 2.55 -8.80 -10.38
C ILE A 55 3.29 -10.10 -10.76
N ALA A 56 2.62 -11.25 -10.68
CA ALA A 56 3.22 -12.53 -11.07
C ALA A 56 3.63 -12.55 -12.55
N GLU A 57 2.79 -11.98 -13.42
CA GLU A 57 3.11 -11.84 -14.85
C GLU A 57 4.33 -10.94 -15.08
N SER A 58 4.36 -9.78 -14.41
CA SER A 58 5.47 -8.82 -14.50
C SER A 58 6.79 -9.44 -14.03
N VAL A 59 6.79 -10.11 -12.88
CA VAL A 59 7.97 -10.81 -12.35
C VAL A 59 8.38 -11.97 -13.27
N GLY A 60 7.40 -12.70 -13.82
CA GLY A 60 7.65 -13.79 -14.76
C GLY A 60 8.36 -13.32 -16.03
N LYS A 61 7.99 -12.15 -16.56
CA LYS A 61 8.67 -11.52 -17.70
C LYS A 61 10.12 -11.18 -17.40
N VAL A 62 10.39 -10.59 -16.25
CA VAL A 62 11.77 -10.24 -15.82
C VAL A 62 12.63 -11.47 -15.61
N ARG A 63 12.07 -12.52 -15.02
CA ARG A 63 12.78 -13.78 -14.73
C ARG A 63 12.82 -14.76 -15.87
N GLU A 64 12.16 -14.46 -17.00
CA GLU A 64 12.01 -15.36 -18.16
C GLU A 64 11.47 -16.74 -17.77
N LYS A 65 10.63 -16.80 -16.76
CA LYS A 65 9.98 -18.03 -16.29
C LYS A 65 8.63 -17.75 -15.62
N ARG A 66 7.77 -18.75 -15.65
CA ARG A 66 6.46 -18.66 -15.00
C ARG A 66 6.60 -18.52 -13.48
N VAL A 67 5.93 -17.53 -12.92
CA VAL A 67 5.81 -17.32 -11.49
C VAL A 67 4.37 -17.60 -11.06
N ALA A 68 4.22 -18.44 -10.04
CA ALA A 68 2.89 -18.78 -9.53
C ALA A 68 2.29 -17.64 -8.73
N ALA A 69 1.06 -17.26 -9.05
CA ALA A 69 0.34 -16.20 -8.34
C ALA A 69 0.22 -16.47 -6.83
N ASN A 70 0.07 -17.74 -6.41
CA ASN A 70 0.03 -18.11 -4.99
C ASN A 70 1.31 -17.75 -4.24
N SER A 71 2.47 -17.84 -4.89
CA SER A 71 3.74 -17.42 -4.28
C SER A 71 3.78 -15.91 -4.10
N VAL A 72 3.26 -15.17 -5.09
CA VAL A 72 3.17 -13.70 -5.05
C VAL A 72 2.18 -13.26 -3.97
N TYR A 73 1.02 -13.90 -3.83
CA TYR A 73 0.06 -13.61 -2.75
C TYR A 73 0.70 -13.71 -1.36
N ARG A 74 1.47 -14.77 -1.10
CA ARG A 74 2.17 -14.93 0.19
C ARG A 74 3.18 -13.81 0.46
N ILE A 75 3.87 -13.35 -0.59
CA ILE A 75 4.83 -12.25 -0.47
C ILE A 75 4.08 -10.92 -0.25
N LEU A 76 3.01 -10.68 -0.99
CA LEU A 76 2.19 -9.48 -0.82
C LEU A 76 1.53 -9.42 0.56
N ASP A 77 1.04 -10.54 1.07
CA ASP A 77 0.50 -10.63 2.44
C ASP A 77 1.58 -10.32 3.50
N LEU A 78 2.82 -10.80 3.29
CA LEU A 78 3.94 -10.42 4.14
C LEU A 78 4.20 -8.91 4.05
N PHE A 79 4.22 -8.34 2.86
CA PHE A 79 4.44 -6.90 2.67
C PHE A 79 3.35 -6.05 3.32
N VAL A 80 2.10 -6.49 3.29
CA VAL A 80 1.00 -5.80 4.00
C VAL A 80 1.21 -5.86 5.51
N ARG A 81 1.56 -7.03 6.07
CA ARG A 81 1.84 -7.18 7.51
C ARG A 81 3.03 -6.35 7.98
N THR A 82 4.03 -6.19 7.13
CA THR A 82 5.27 -5.45 7.43
C THR A 82 5.23 -3.99 7.00
N ASN A 83 4.06 -3.50 6.58
CA ASN A 83 3.85 -2.11 6.16
C ASN A 83 4.60 -1.68 4.88
N LEU A 84 5.01 -2.64 4.05
CA LEU A 84 5.64 -2.38 2.75
C LEU A 84 4.64 -2.21 1.62
N ALA A 85 3.45 -2.77 1.77
CA ALA A 85 2.37 -2.65 0.82
C ALA A 85 1.05 -2.33 1.52
N ARG A 86 0.13 -1.76 0.77
CA ARG A 86 -1.26 -1.55 1.17
C ARG A 86 -2.17 -2.37 0.26
N ARG A 87 -3.17 -2.99 0.86
CA ARG A 87 -4.21 -3.67 0.10
C ARG A 87 -5.37 -2.71 -0.14
N VAL A 88 -5.83 -2.65 -1.38
CA VAL A 88 -7.07 -1.97 -1.78
C VAL A 88 -8.14 -3.05 -1.81
N GLU A 89 -8.98 -3.10 -0.78
CA GLU A 89 -9.91 -4.20 -0.55
C GLU A 89 -10.98 -4.28 -1.64
N SER A 90 -11.53 -3.14 -2.04
CA SER A 90 -12.58 -3.07 -3.08
C SER A 90 -12.10 -3.53 -4.46
N ALA A 91 -10.80 -3.46 -4.73
CA ALA A 91 -10.20 -3.89 -5.99
C ALA A 91 -9.50 -5.26 -5.91
N ASN A 92 -9.37 -5.84 -4.71
CA ASN A 92 -8.55 -7.02 -4.44
C ASN A 92 -7.13 -6.88 -5.05
N ALA A 93 -6.52 -5.73 -4.84
CA ALA A 93 -5.27 -5.31 -5.44
C ALA A 93 -4.36 -4.66 -4.41
N TYR A 94 -3.13 -4.38 -4.80
CA TYR A 94 -2.08 -3.91 -3.90
C TYR A 94 -1.39 -2.67 -4.47
N LEU A 95 -0.91 -1.84 -3.57
CA LEU A 95 -0.04 -0.69 -3.84
C LEU A 95 1.20 -0.78 -2.96
N ALA A 96 2.35 -0.37 -3.48
CA ALA A 96 3.53 -0.16 -2.65
C ALA A 96 3.26 0.98 -1.66
N ASN A 97 3.71 0.81 -0.41
CA ASN A 97 3.67 1.89 0.56
C ASN A 97 4.87 2.81 0.34
N PRO A 98 4.67 4.09 -0.04
CA PRO A 98 5.78 5.03 -0.25
C PRO A 98 6.48 5.43 1.07
N HIS A 99 5.87 5.11 2.21
CA HIS A 99 6.38 5.42 3.55
C HIS A 99 6.50 4.16 4.41
N PRO A 100 7.35 3.18 4.07
CA PRO A 100 7.40 1.90 4.76
C PRO A 100 7.78 2.00 6.24
N GLY A 101 8.50 3.07 6.62
CA GLY A 101 8.85 3.36 8.03
C GLY A 101 7.75 4.01 8.86
N CYS A 102 6.67 4.48 8.25
CA CYS A 102 5.58 5.17 8.93
C CYS A 102 4.38 4.24 9.12
N ARG A 103 3.87 4.18 10.34
CA ARG A 103 2.65 3.42 10.68
C ARG A 103 1.50 4.39 10.92
N HIS A 104 0.91 4.87 9.85
CA HIS A 104 -0.33 5.64 9.91
C HIS A 104 -1.41 4.96 9.06
N ASP A 105 -2.65 5.27 9.33
CA ASP A 105 -3.75 4.74 8.53
C ASP A 105 -3.94 5.60 7.29
N CYS A 106 -3.96 4.97 6.14
CA CYS A 106 -4.24 5.62 4.87
C CYS A 106 -5.73 5.60 4.57
N ILE A 107 -6.23 6.71 4.06
CA ILE A 107 -7.55 6.80 3.42
C ILE A 107 -7.31 6.75 1.91
N PHE A 108 -7.85 5.74 1.23
CA PHE A 108 -7.71 5.61 -0.21
C PHE A 108 -8.87 6.29 -0.95
N LEU A 109 -8.52 7.05 -1.98
CA LEU A 109 -9.46 7.62 -2.94
C LEU A 109 -9.31 6.85 -4.25
N ILE A 110 -10.36 6.15 -4.69
CA ILE A 110 -10.32 5.26 -5.84
C ILE A 110 -11.24 5.81 -6.93
N CYS A 111 -10.67 6.04 -8.11
CA CYS A 111 -11.44 6.49 -9.25
C CYS A 111 -12.17 5.32 -9.92
N ASP A 112 -13.50 5.39 -10.02
CA ASP A 112 -14.32 4.38 -10.67
C ASP A 112 -14.13 4.32 -12.19
N ALA A 113 -13.69 5.42 -12.81
CA ALA A 113 -13.53 5.49 -14.27
C ALA A 113 -12.14 4.97 -14.71
N CYS A 114 -11.04 5.45 -14.10
CA CYS A 114 -9.69 5.11 -14.56
C CYS A 114 -8.93 4.13 -13.63
N GLY A 115 -9.50 3.78 -12.47
CA GLY A 115 -8.88 2.87 -11.51
C GLY A 115 -7.70 3.46 -10.74
N GLN A 116 -7.36 4.75 -10.94
CA GLN A 116 -6.30 5.39 -10.17
C GLN A 116 -6.68 5.41 -8.68
N ALA A 117 -5.70 5.10 -7.84
CA ALA A 117 -5.82 5.22 -6.40
C ALA A 117 -4.82 6.26 -5.88
N THR A 118 -5.33 7.16 -5.06
CA THR A 118 -4.54 8.15 -4.33
C THR A 118 -4.80 7.96 -2.85
N HIS A 119 -3.82 8.19 -2.00
CA HIS A 119 -4.04 8.16 -0.55
C HIS A 119 -3.94 9.55 0.04
N ILE A 120 -4.67 9.75 1.12
CA ILE A 120 -4.54 10.88 2.00
C ILE A 120 -4.30 10.39 3.43
N ASP A 121 -3.48 11.11 4.16
CA ASP A 121 -3.16 10.84 5.55
C ASP A 121 -3.85 11.90 6.41
N ASP A 122 -4.85 11.49 7.16
CA ASP A 122 -5.55 12.37 8.12
C ASP A 122 -5.81 11.58 9.41
N ASP A 123 -4.86 11.69 10.33
CA ASP A 123 -4.92 11.01 11.64
C ASP A 123 -6.13 11.44 12.46
N ARG A 124 -6.66 12.63 12.22
CA ARG A 124 -7.87 13.11 12.91
C ARG A 124 -9.09 12.33 12.46
N LEU A 125 -9.23 12.10 11.16
CA LEU A 125 -10.36 11.34 10.60
C LEU A 125 -10.28 9.86 11.01
N THR A 126 -9.12 9.24 10.88
CA THR A 126 -8.94 7.83 11.28
C THR A 126 -9.01 7.66 12.79
N GLY A 127 -8.56 8.64 13.57
CA GLY A 127 -8.73 8.70 15.02
C GLY A 127 -10.20 8.74 15.43
N ALA A 128 -11.01 9.58 14.78
CA ALA A 128 -12.44 9.65 15.03
C ALA A 128 -13.17 8.33 14.74
N LEU A 129 -12.73 7.60 13.68
CA LEU A 129 -13.26 6.27 13.38
C LEU A 129 -12.92 5.25 14.47
N ARG A 130 -11.69 5.28 15.01
CA ARG A 130 -11.31 4.42 16.14
C ARG A 130 -12.11 4.75 17.39
N ASP A 131 -12.29 6.03 17.70
CA ASP A 131 -13.04 6.46 18.87
C ASP A 131 -14.50 6.00 18.79
N ALA A 132 -15.11 6.11 17.62
CA ALA A 132 -16.46 5.62 17.39
C ALA A 132 -16.56 4.08 17.56
N ALA A 133 -15.59 3.34 17.06
CA ALA A 133 -15.55 1.89 17.22
C ALA A 133 -15.31 1.47 18.67
N ASN A 134 -14.40 2.15 19.38
CA ASN A 134 -14.15 1.92 20.81
C ASN A 134 -15.40 2.19 21.65
N ALA A 135 -16.14 3.25 21.35
CA ALA A 135 -17.41 3.56 22.00
C ALA A 135 -18.48 2.47 21.75
N ALA A 136 -18.39 1.76 20.63
CA ALA A 136 -19.22 0.60 20.31
C ALA A 136 -18.72 -0.72 20.92
N GLY A 137 -17.64 -0.71 21.70
CA GLY A 137 -17.10 -1.87 22.40
C GLY A 137 -16.06 -2.68 21.61
N PHE A 138 -15.54 -2.15 20.49
CA PHE A 138 -14.46 -2.78 19.75
C PHE A 138 -13.09 -2.35 20.31
N ALA A 139 -12.13 -3.25 20.32
CA ALA A 139 -10.75 -3.00 20.71
C ALA A 139 -9.79 -3.30 19.55
N GLU A 140 -8.57 -2.77 19.62
CA GLU A 140 -7.50 -2.96 18.61
C GLU A 140 -7.94 -2.62 17.19
N VAL A 141 -8.75 -1.57 17.06
CA VAL A 141 -9.35 -1.16 15.79
C VAL A 141 -8.30 -0.67 14.81
N ARG A 142 -8.35 -1.19 13.60
CA ARG A 142 -7.53 -0.74 12.45
C ARG A 142 -8.46 -0.21 11.37
N PRO A 143 -8.53 1.10 11.16
CA PRO A 143 -9.35 1.66 10.10
C PRO A 143 -8.90 1.18 8.72
N VAL A 144 -9.84 0.75 7.91
CA VAL A 144 -9.66 0.49 6.47
C VAL A 144 -10.66 1.38 5.77
N VAL A 145 -10.19 2.47 5.16
CA VAL A 145 -11.05 3.51 4.59
C VAL A 145 -10.79 3.64 3.10
N GLU A 146 -11.81 3.38 2.32
CA GLU A 146 -11.79 3.54 0.87
C GLU A 146 -12.98 4.39 0.45
N LEU A 147 -12.70 5.47 -0.28
CA LEU A 147 -13.70 6.34 -0.86
C LEU A 147 -13.65 6.18 -2.38
N ARG A 148 -14.79 5.93 -2.99
CA ARG A 148 -14.93 5.74 -4.43
C ARG A 148 -15.64 6.91 -5.06
N GLY A 149 -15.18 7.31 -6.26
CA GLY A 149 -15.75 8.43 -6.99
C GLY A 149 -15.00 8.66 -8.30
N LEU A 150 -15.01 9.89 -8.80
CA LEU A 150 -14.28 10.27 -9.99
C LEU A 150 -13.11 11.18 -9.61
N CYS A 151 -11.94 10.92 -10.17
CA CYS A 151 -10.79 11.83 -10.01
C CYS A 151 -10.99 13.11 -10.83
N GLY A 152 -10.21 14.15 -10.55
CA GLY A 152 -10.34 15.45 -11.21
C GLY A 152 -10.23 15.39 -12.74
N ALA A 153 -9.45 14.47 -13.28
CA ALA A 153 -9.34 14.26 -14.72
C ALA A 153 -10.61 13.63 -15.32
N CYS A 154 -11.22 12.66 -14.60
CA CYS A 154 -12.40 11.95 -15.10
C CYS A 154 -13.74 12.63 -14.75
N SER A 155 -13.74 13.60 -13.84
CA SER A 155 -14.96 14.32 -13.44
C SER A 155 -15.27 15.51 -14.36
N ASN A 156 -14.31 15.92 -15.22
CA ASN A 156 -14.45 17.06 -16.13
C ASN A 156 -14.78 16.65 -17.57
N ASP A 157 -14.96 15.36 -17.84
CA ASP A 157 -15.49 14.79 -19.07
C ASP A 157 -16.99 14.50 -18.88
#